data_94fad43183198c99de6ba5548ee5e55a
#
_entry.id   94fad43183198c99de6ba5548ee5e55a
#
_cell.length_a   1.000
_cell.length_b   1.000
_cell.length_c   1.000
_cell.angle_alpha   90.00
_cell.angle_beta   90.00
_cell.angle_gamma   90.00
#
_symmetry.space_group_name_H-M   'P 1'
#
loop_
_entity.id
_entity.type
_entity.pdbx_description
1 polymer ?
#
loop_
_entity_poly.entity_id
_entity_poly.type
_entity_poly.pdbx_seq_one_letter_code
_entity_poly.pdbx_strand_id
1 'polypeptide(L)'
;MAVEHYENFPVASILLPRHLRRPVEIIYNFARQADDFADEGDMPNAERLARLDGFRAELKRIEANEVPQMPLFRDVAEIVAQHHLPLQLFHDLLDAFSQDVVKKRYANFDELLNYCRRSANPVGRLLLHLYQEATPQNLIYSDAICTSLQLINFWQDVKKDYAIGRIYIPQDDMLRFGVSAAQIAQGNPDKVWRDLMRFEVDRAADMMNSGAALGTLLPGRLGLEMRMIIAGGNRILQKLRGVNFDMFDRRPVLQMHDWVIMLLRSAPFSF
;
A
#
# COMPACT_ATOMS: atom_id res chain seq x y z
N MET A 1 -17.82 13.31 6.81
CA MET A 1 -16.68 14.05 6.24
C MET A 1 -16.09 13.17 5.14
N ALA A 2 -15.93 13.69 3.94
CA ALA A 2 -15.32 12.97 2.83
C ALA A 2 -13.82 12.83 3.13
N VAL A 3 -13.30 11.62 3.04
CA VAL A 3 -11.86 11.35 3.17
C VAL A 3 -11.19 11.88 1.91
N GLU A 4 -10.49 13.01 2.00
CA GLU A 4 -9.86 13.70 0.87
C GLU A 4 -8.54 13.06 0.38
N HIS A 5 -8.02 12.04 1.06
CA HIS A 5 -6.81 11.32 0.67
C HIS A 5 -7.12 9.87 0.32
N TYR A 6 -7.62 9.70 -0.90
CA TYR A 6 -7.96 8.41 -1.47
C TYR A 6 -6.75 7.83 -2.21
N GLU A 7 -5.79 7.31 -1.47
CA GLU A 7 -4.67 6.57 -2.05
C GLU A 7 -4.79 5.09 -1.70
N ASN A 8 -5.30 4.30 -2.65
CA ASN A 8 -5.21 2.84 -2.76
C ASN A 8 -6.04 1.93 -1.86
N PHE A 9 -6.86 2.44 -0.93
CA PHE A 9 -7.78 1.60 -0.18
C PHE A 9 -9.21 2.15 -0.21
N PRO A 10 -10.20 1.37 -0.63
CA PRO A 10 -11.59 1.79 -0.56
C PRO A 10 -12.12 1.67 0.87
N VAL A 11 -11.60 2.45 1.82
CA VAL A 11 -12.13 2.51 3.21
C VAL A 11 -13.61 2.85 3.23
N ALA A 12 -14.08 3.54 2.20
CA ALA A 12 -15.49 3.88 1.99
C ALA A 12 -16.15 3.02 0.91
N SER A 13 -15.65 1.81 0.63
CA SER A 13 -16.26 0.95 -0.38
C SER A 13 -17.70 0.67 -0.04
N ILE A 14 -18.59 0.97 -0.99
CA ILE A 14 -20.02 0.64 -0.91
C ILE A 14 -20.23 -0.88 -0.85
N LEU A 15 -19.24 -1.65 -1.30
CA LEU A 15 -19.23 -3.11 -1.30
C LEU A 15 -18.95 -3.69 0.07
N LEU A 16 -18.33 -2.91 0.99
CA LEU A 16 -17.96 -3.35 2.34
C LEU A 16 -19.22 -3.68 3.17
N PRO A 17 -19.34 -4.90 3.71
CA PRO A 17 -20.46 -5.30 4.57
C PRO A 17 -20.58 -4.37 5.79
N ARG A 18 -21.79 -4.06 6.19
CA ARG A 18 -22.04 -3.10 7.28
C ARG A 18 -21.32 -3.45 8.57
N HIS A 19 -21.22 -4.73 8.93
CA HIS A 19 -20.57 -5.19 10.16
C HIS A 19 -19.04 -5.06 10.12
N LEU A 20 -18.41 -4.97 8.93
CA LEU A 20 -16.97 -4.79 8.78
C LEU A 20 -16.55 -3.33 8.63
N ARG A 21 -17.47 -2.38 8.46
CA ARG A 21 -17.15 -0.97 8.26
C ARG A 21 -16.37 -0.38 9.44
N ARG A 22 -16.88 -0.62 10.68
CA ARG A 22 -16.19 -0.14 11.89
C ARG A 22 -14.80 -0.77 12.08
N PRO A 23 -14.62 -2.10 11.99
CA PRO A 23 -13.28 -2.69 12.04
C PRO A 23 -12.30 -2.13 11.00
N VAL A 24 -12.74 -1.96 9.74
CA VAL A 24 -11.90 -1.39 8.68
C VAL A 24 -11.54 0.08 8.97
N GLU A 25 -12.50 0.87 9.46
CA GLU A 25 -12.26 2.27 9.87
C GLU A 25 -11.25 2.37 11.02
N ILE A 26 -11.31 1.48 12.00
CA ILE A 26 -10.35 1.44 13.12
C ILE A 26 -8.94 1.11 12.60
N ILE A 27 -8.79 0.09 11.74
CA ILE A 27 -7.51 -0.27 11.13
C ILE A 27 -6.96 0.91 10.32
N TYR A 28 -7.81 1.56 9.53
CA TYR A 28 -7.42 2.73 8.76
C TYR A 28 -6.97 3.88 9.67
N ASN A 29 -7.72 4.20 10.72
CA ASN A 29 -7.37 5.27 11.65
C ASN A 29 -6.06 4.99 12.39
N PHE A 30 -5.78 3.72 12.72
CA PHE A 30 -4.50 3.31 13.28
C PHE A 30 -3.36 3.57 12.28
N ALA A 31 -3.50 3.06 11.05
CA ALA A 31 -2.47 3.22 10.02
C ALA A 31 -2.26 4.71 9.67
N ARG A 32 -3.34 5.48 9.50
CA ARG A 32 -3.27 6.90 9.15
C ARG A 32 -2.60 7.74 10.23
N GLN A 33 -2.96 7.55 11.51
CA GLN A 33 -2.31 8.30 12.59
C GLN A 33 -0.82 7.95 12.72
N ALA A 34 -0.45 6.69 12.52
CA ALA A 34 0.95 6.28 12.55
C ALA A 34 1.74 6.86 11.35
N ASP A 35 1.13 6.89 10.17
CA ASP A 35 1.67 7.51 8.95
C ASP A 35 1.87 9.03 9.14
N ASP A 36 0.87 9.73 9.70
CA ASP A 36 0.95 11.16 10.01
C ASP A 36 2.12 11.47 10.96
N PHE A 37 2.41 10.60 11.93
CA PHE A 37 3.58 10.76 12.80
C PHE A 37 4.89 10.64 12.01
N ALA A 38 4.94 9.77 11.01
CA ALA A 38 6.14 9.57 10.22
C ALA A 38 6.39 10.70 9.21
N ASP A 39 5.33 11.28 8.64
CA ASP A 39 5.43 12.11 7.44
C ASP A 39 4.95 13.55 7.61
N GLU A 40 3.97 13.82 8.49
CA GLU A 40 3.36 15.14 8.57
C GLU A 40 4.03 16.07 9.61
N GLY A 41 3.96 17.38 9.32
CA GLY A 41 4.42 18.45 10.21
C GLY A 41 5.94 18.60 10.27
N ASP A 42 6.37 19.70 10.89
CA ASP A 42 7.78 20.03 11.10
C ASP A 42 8.25 19.50 12.47
N MET A 43 8.43 18.18 12.54
CA MET A 43 8.75 17.47 13.78
C MET A 43 10.11 16.77 13.65
N PRO A 44 11.01 16.86 14.67
CA PRO A 44 12.25 16.12 14.68
C PRO A 44 12.04 14.60 14.60
N ASN A 45 12.93 13.88 13.90
CA ASN A 45 12.86 12.42 13.77
C ASN A 45 12.75 11.70 15.13
N ALA A 46 13.47 12.17 16.16
CA ALA A 46 13.40 11.58 17.49
C ALA A 46 12.00 11.66 18.11
N GLU A 47 11.27 12.76 17.90
CA GLU A 47 9.90 12.91 18.37
C GLU A 47 8.93 12.04 17.57
N ARG A 48 9.10 11.95 16.24
CA ARG A 48 8.34 11.04 15.37
C ARG A 48 8.45 9.60 15.85
N LEU A 49 9.67 9.14 16.06
CA LEU A 49 9.93 7.78 16.57
C LEU A 49 9.34 7.57 17.97
N ALA A 50 9.45 8.56 18.87
CA ALA A 50 8.86 8.46 20.21
C ALA A 50 7.33 8.32 20.18
N ARG A 51 6.63 8.97 19.23
CA ARG A 51 5.18 8.80 19.06
C ARG A 51 4.83 7.41 18.56
N LEU A 52 5.59 6.88 17.58
CA LEU A 52 5.43 5.51 17.10
C LEU A 52 5.73 4.48 18.20
N ASP A 53 6.71 4.73 19.06
CA ASP A 53 7.01 3.89 20.23
C ASP A 53 5.88 3.92 21.26
N GLY A 54 5.20 5.06 21.41
CA GLY A 54 3.97 5.16 22.19
C GLY A 54 2.87 4.22 21.69
N PHE A 55 2.70 4.12 20.36
CA PHE A 55 1.78 3.17 19.73
C PHE A 55 2.20 1.71 19.98
N ARG A 56 3.52 1.41 19.90
CA ARG A 56 4.03 0.06 20.25
C ARG A 56 3.76 -0.30 21.70
N ALA A 57 3.88 0.66 22.61
CA ALA A 57 3.58 0.42 24.03
C ALA A 57 2.10 0.06 24.24
N GLU A 58 1.19 0.70 23.52
CA GLU A 58 -0.24 0.35 23.56
C GLU A 58 -0.53 -1.05 22.97
N LEU A 59 0.11 -1.44 21.87
CA LEU A 59 -0.02 -2.81 21.34
C LEU A 59 0.49 -3.85 22.35
N LYS A 60 1.61 -3.59 23.03
CA LYS A 60 2.14 -4.46 24.09
C LYS A 60 1.17 -4.61 25.28
N ARG A 61 0.40 -3.56 25.63
CA ARG A 61 -0.66 -3.66 26.64
C ARG A 61 -1.75 -4.63 26.20
N ILE A 62 -2.16 -4.56 24.92
CA ILE A 62 -3.15 -5.51 24.38
C ILE A 62 -2.61 -6.94 24.45
N GLU A 63 -1.35 -7.17 24.09
CA GLU A 63 -0.69 -8.49 24.19
C GLU A 63 -0.66 -9.02 25.63
N ALA A 64 -0.43 -8.12 26.60
CA ALA A 64 -0.43 -8.45 28.03
C ALA A 64 -1.84 -8.58 28.64
N ASN A 65 -2.91 -8.42 27.83
CA ASN A 65 -4.30 -8.32 28.31
C ASN A 65 -4.54 -7.17 29.32
N GLU A 66 -3.77 -6.10 29.20
CA GLU A 66 -3.97 -4.87 29.93
C GLU A 66 -4.89 -3.92 29.16
N VAL A 67 -5.59 -3.04 29.89
CA VAL A 67 -6.45 -2.03 29.26
C VAL A 67 -5.59 -0.95 28.60
N PRO A 68 -5.72 -0.70 27.30
CA PRO A 68 -5.02 0.38 26.62
C PRO A 68 -5.41 1.76 27.17
N GLN A 69 -4.45 2.67 27.22
CA GLN A 69 -4.68 4.02 27.71
C GLN A 69 -5.30 4.92 26.62
N MET A 70 -4.82 4.79 25.40
CA MET A 70 -5.31 5.57 24.26
C MET A 70 -6.66 5.05 23.76
N PRO A 71 -7.66 5.94 23.49
CA PRO A 71 -8.97 5.52 23.00
C PRO A 71 -8.92 4.66 21.73
N LEU A 72 -8.12 5.04 20.74
CA LEU A 72 -7.93 4.27 19.50
C LEU A 72 -7.52 2.82 19.80
N PHE A 73 -6.63 2.60 20.76
CA PHE A 73 -6.14 1.26 21.09
C PHE A 73 -7.15 0.42 21.88
N ARG A 74 -8.13 1.04 22.53
CA ARG A 74 -9.28 0.30 23.10
C ARG A 74 -10.15 -0.26 21.96
N ASP A 75 -10.38 0.55 20.92
CA ASP A 75 -11.10 0.09 19.72
C ASP A 75 -10.29 -1.00 18.97
N VAL A 76 -8.95 -0.84 18.86
CA VAL A 76 -8.06 -1.87 18.28
C VAL A 76 -8.14 -3.16 19.10
N ALA A 77 -8.09 -3.10 20.44
CA ALA A 77 -8.21 -4.28 21.29
C ALA A 77 -9.55 -5.01 21.09
N GLU A 78 -10.66 -4.25 20.96
CA GLU A 78 -11.99 -4.80 20.69
C GLU A 78 -12.02 -5.60 19.39
N ILE A 79 -11.55 -5.01 18.26
CA ILE A 79 -11.59 -5.70 16.96
C ILE A 79 -10.58 -6.84 16.89
N VAL A 80 -9.42 -6.74 17.55
CA VAL A 80 -8.43 -7.82 17.65
C VAL A 80 -9.04 -9.02 18.35
N ALA A 81 -9.72 -8.81 19.48
CA ALA A 81 -10.38 -9.89 20.21
C ALA A 81 -11.57 -10.48 19.44
N GLN A 82 -12.41 -9.63 18.83
CA GLN A 82 -13.62 -10.04 18.10
C GLN A 82 -13.30 -10.83 16.83
N HIS A 83 -12.27 -10.42 16.10
CA HIS A 83 -11.92 -10.99 14.78
C HIS A 83 -10.65 -11.83 14.78
N HIS A 84 -10.04 -12.07 15.96
CA HIS A 84 -8.79 -12.80 16.12
C HIS A 84 -7.67 -12.27 15.22
N LEU A 85 -7.53 -10.93 15.14
CA LEU A 85 -6.54 -10.31 14.29
C LEU A 85 -5.13 -10.52 14.85
N PRO A 86 -4.14 -10.90 14.02
CA PRO A 86 -2.75 -11.01 14.47
C PRO A 86 -2.18 -9.62 14.79
N LEU A 87 -1.79 -9.38 16.06
CA LEU A 87 -1.18 -8.11 16.49
C LEU A 87 0.14 -7.83 15.79
N GLN A 88 0.85 -8.87 15.33
CA GLN A 88 2.08 -8.72 14.54
C GLN A 88 1.88 -7.84 13.30
N LEU A 89 0.71 -7.87 12.66
CA LEU A 89 0.42 -7.04 11.47
C LEU A 89 0.40 -5.54 11.80
N PHE A 90 -0.04 -5.18 13.00
CA PHE A 90 0.02 -3.80 13.48
C PHE A 90 1.45 -3.38 13.84
N HIS A 91 2.24 -4.28 14.43
CA HIS A 91 3.67 -4.03 14.66
C HIS A 91 4.44 -3.85 13.37
N ASP A 92 4.18 -4.67 12.35
CA ASP A 92 4.81 -4.58 11.04
C ASP A 92 4.57 -3.19 10.41
N LEU A 93 3.34 -2.66 10.49
CA LEU A 93 3.03 -1.30 10.03
C LEU A 93 3.84 -0.23 10.79
N LEU A 94 3.93 -0.33 12.12
CA LEU A 94 4.72 0.62 12.91
C LEU A 94 6.22 0.54 12.59
N ASP A 95 6.73 -0.64 12.25
CA ASP A 95 8.11 -0.82 11.81
C ASP A 95 8.36 -0.18 10.45
N ALA A 96 7.40 -0.28 9.52
CA ALA A 96 7.47 0.39 8.24
C ALA A 96 7.46 1.92 8.40
N PHE A 97 6.52 2.48 9.17
CA PHE A 97 6.46 3.92 9.44
C PHE A 97 7.71 4.43 10.16
N SER A 98 8.25 3.65 11.11
CA SER A 98 9.53 4.01 11.76
C SER A 98 10.70 4.01 10.76
N GLN A 99 10.69 3.09 9.79
CA GLN A 99 11.67 3.07 8.71
C GLN A 99 11.55 4.31 7.82
N ASP A 100 10.34 4.78 7.53
CA ASP A 100 10.10 5.97 6.69
C ASP A 100 10.66 7.26 7.30
N VAL A 101 10.72 7.34 8.63
CA VAL A 101 11.36 8.47 9.33
C VAL A 101 12.83 8.58 8.99
N VAL A 102 13.55 7.44 8.89
CA VAL A 102 15.02 7.44 8.82
C VAL A 102 15.58 6.99 7.47
N LYS A 103 14.87 6.13 6.74
CA LYS A 103 15.36 5.52 5.50
C LYS A 103 14.80 6.20 4.27
N LYS A 104 15.69 6.65 3.40
CA LYS A 104 15.32 7.40 2.20
C LYS A 104 15.72 6.71 0.89
N ARG A 105 16.43 5.58 0.95
CA ARG A 105 16.97 4.84 -0.21
C ARG A 105 16.94 3.34 0.04
N TYR A 106 16.84 2.57 -1.02
CA TYR A 106 16.84 1.10 -1.01
C TYR A 106 17.98 0.59 -1.89
N ALA A 107 18.86 -0.23 -1.33
CA ALA A 107 20.04 -0.71 -2.04
C ALA A 107 19.69 -1.60 -3.23
N ASN A 108 18.66 -2.46 -3.07
CA ASN A 108 18.20 -3.41 -4.06
C ASN A 108 16.72 -3.70 -3.91
N PHE A 109 16.18 -4.48 -4.84
CA PHE A 109 14.76 -4.83 -4.86
C PHE A 109 14.32 -5.66 -3.66
N ASP A 110 15.15 -6.58 -3.16
CA ASP A 110 14.81 -7.39 -1.97
C ASP A 110 14.62 -6.51 -0.72
N GLU A 111 15.41 -5.47 -0.60
CA GLU A 111 15.25 -4.50 0.49
C GLU A 111 13.94 -3.71 0.37
N LEU A 112 13.56 -3.33 -0.85
CA LEU A 112 12.27 -2.69 -1.12
C LEU A 112 11.10 -3.65 -0.86
N LEU A 113 11.21 -4.92 -1.26
CA LEU A 113 10.22 -5.94 -0.95
C LEU A 113 10.05 -6.15 0.56
N ASN A 114 11.16 -6.14 1.30
CA ASN A 114 11.12 -6.25 2.77
C ASN A 114 10.38 -5.06 3.40
N TYR A 115 10.50 -3.87 2.83
CA TYR A 115 9.69 -2.72 3.23
C TYR A 115 8.21 -2.93 2.87
N CYS A 116 7.86 -3.29 1.64
CA CYS A 116 6.49 -3.54 1.21
C CYS A 116 5.78 -4.63 2.05
N ARG A 117 6.53 -5.66 2.49
CA ARG A 117 6.01 -6.71 3.37
C ARG A 117 5.48 -6.16 4.69
N ARG A 118 6.01 -5.03 5.18
CA ARG A 118 5.59 -4.40 6.43
C ARG A 118 4.68 -3.18 6.24
N SER A 119 4.80 -2.48 5.12
CA SER A 119 4.02 -1.25 4.86
C SER A 119 2.68 -1.51 4.15
N ALA A 120 2.62 -2.50 3.26
CA ALA A 120 1.46 -2.76 2.41
C ALA A 120 0.75 -4.09 2.73
N ASN A 121 1.52 -5.19 2.84
CA ASN A 121 0.95 -6.53 3.00
C ASN A 121 0.09 -6.70 4.26
N PRO A 122 0.41 -6.09 5.43
CA PRO A 122 -0.40 -6.22 6.63
C PRO A 122 -1.83 -5.77 6.43
N VAL A 123 -2.06 -4.76 5.60
CA VAL A 123 -3.41 -4.23 5.35
C VAL A 123 -4.28 -5.26 4.63
N GLY A 124 -3.76 -5.87 3.56
CA GLY A 124 -4.47 -6.95 2.84
C GLY A 124 -4.70 -8.17 3.72
N ARG A 125 -3.71 -8.54 4.53
CA ARG A 125 -3.82 -9.65 5.49
C ARG A 125 -4.89 -9.38 6.55
N LEU A 126 -4.93 -8.18 7.15
CA LEU A 126 -5.96 -7.78 8.12
C LEU A 126 -7.36 -7.86 7.51
N LEU A 127 -7.54 -7.40 6.27
CA LEU A 127 -8.81 -7.53 5.57
C LEU A 127 -9.22 -8.99 5.38
N LEU A 128 -8.30 -9.86 4.94
CA LEU A 128 -8.61 -11.28 4.79
C LEU A 128 -9.00 -11.93 6.12
N HIS A 129 -8.36 -11.54 7.25
CA HIS A 129 -8.78 -11.99 8.57
C HIS A 129 -10.19 -11.52 8.93
N LEU A 130 -10.52 -10.25 8.68
CA LEU A 130 -11.86 -9.70 8.92
C LEU A 130 -12.94 -10.46 8.14
N TYR A 131 -12.64 -10.90 6.92
CA TYR A 131 -13.55 -11.67 6.08
C TYR A 131 -13.49 -13.19 6.34
N GLN A 132 -12.65 -13.66 7.26
CA GLN A 132 -12.40 -15.09 7.54
C GLN A 132 -11.88 -15.88 6.32
N GLU A 133 -11.16 -15.18 5.44
CA GLU A 133 -10.60 -15.73 4.20
C GLU A 133 -9.06 -15.79 4.23
N ALA A 134 -8.44 -15.68 5.42
CA ALA A 134 -6.99 -15.66 5.62
C ALA A 134 -6.36 -17.08 5.51
N THR A 135 -6.64 -17.80 4.42
CA THR A 135 -5.95 -19.07 4.12
C THR A 135 -4.50 -18.80 3.71
N PRO A 136 -3.55 -19.76 3.90
CA PRO A 136 -2.17 -19.57 3.47
C PRO A 136 -2.04 -19.14 2.01
N GLN A 137 -2.87 -19.71 1.12
CA GLN A 137 -2.83 -19.38 -0.31
C GLN A 137 -3.38 -17.97 -0.58
N ASN A 138 -4.47 -17.57 0.07
CA ASN A 138 -5.04 -16.22 -0.09
C ASN A 138 -4.08 -15.15 0.45
N LEU A 139 -3.36 -15.43 1.54
CA LEU A 139 -2.34 -14.53 2.07
C LEU A 139 -1.20 -14.30 1.08
N ILE A 140 -0.71 -15.36 0.40
CA ILE A 140 0.33 -15.25 -0.64
C ILE A 140 -0.15 -14.37 -1.79
N TYR A 141 -1.36 -14.59 -2.28
CA TYR A 141 -1.92 -13.79 -3.37
C TYR A 141 -2.18 -12.32 -2.96
N SER A 142 -2.68 -12.12 -1.74
CA SER A 142 -2.90 -10.78 -1.17
C SER A 142 -1.59 -10.00 -1.05
N ASP A 143 -0.53 -10.65 -0.56
CA ASP A 143 0.80 -10.05 -0.45
C ASP A 143 1.34 -9.58 -1.81
N ALA A 144 1.17 -10.40 -2.85
CA ALA A 144 1.58 -10.06 -4.19
C ALA A 144 0.82 -8.83 -4.74
N ILE A 145 -0.50 -8.76 -4.51
CA ILE A 145 -1.33 -7.63 -4.91
C ILE A 145 -0.94 -6.38 -4.13
N CYS A 146 -0.85 -6.46 -2.80
CA CYS A 146 -0.52 -5.31 -1.96
C CYS A 146 0.87 -4.75 -2.27
N THR A 147 1.87 -5.63 -2.44
CA THR A 147 3.21 -5.22 -2.86
C THR A 147 3.18 -4.55 -4.23
N SER A 148 2.48 -5.13 -5.22
CA SER A 148 2.35 -4.52 -6.54
C SER A 148 1.71 -3.13 -6.48
N LEU A 149 0.62 -2.96 -5.72
CA LEU A 149 -0.03 -1.66 -5.53
C LEU A 149 0.91 -0.63 -4.92
N GLN A 150 1.72 -1.04 -3.94
CA GLN A 150 2.71 -0.16 -3.32
C GLN A 150 3.79 0.26 -4.32
N LEU A 151 4.31 -0.68 -5.12
CA LEU A 151 5.26 -0.38 -6.20
C LEU A 151 4.65 0.58 -7.23
N ILE A 152 3.40 0.34 -7.63
CA ILE A 152 2.68 1.23 -8.56
C ILE A 152 2.62 2.66 -8.02
N ASN A 153 2.35 2.84 -6.73
CA ASN A 153 2.35 4.16 -6.09
C ASN A 153 3.72 4.82 -6.16
N PHE A 154 4.79 4.10 -5.82
CA PHE A 154 6.14 4.62 -5.93
C PHE A 154 6.47 5.04 -7.36
N TRP A 155 6.02 4.27 -8.36
CA TRP A 155 6.24 4.61 -9.75
C TRP A 155 5.41 5.80 -10.24
N GLN A 156 4.23 6.04 -9.63
CA GLN A 156 3.42 7.24 -9.91
C GLN A 156 4.01 8.49 -9.25
N ASP A 157 4.59 8.35 -8.06
CA ASP A 157 4.92 9.47 -7.17
C ASP A 157 6.41 9.82 -7.12
N VAL A 158 7.24 9.32 -8.05
CA VAL A 158 8.70 9.56 -8.11
C VAL A 158 9.08 11.03 -7.87
N LYS A 159 8.37 11.97 -8.51
CA LYS A 159 8.64 13.42 -8.37
C LYS A 159 8.30 13.93 -6.97
N LYS A 160 7.19 13.48 -6.40
CA LYS A 160 6.75 13.87 -5.05
C LYS A 160 7.67 13.29 -3.99
N ASP A 161 8.02 12.00 -4.13
CA ASP A 161 8.91 11.31 -3.21
C ASP A 161 10.30 11.94 -3.22
N TYR A 162 10.79 12.30 -4.41
CA TYR A 162 12.06 13.01 -4.53
C TYR A 162 12.04 14.37 -3.83
N ALA A 163 10.94 15.13 -3.90
CA ALA A 163 10.81 16.42 -3.25
C ALA A 163 10.93 16.35 -1.72
N ILE A 164 10.52 15.23 -1.11
CA ILE A 164 10.69 14.95 0.33
C ILE A 164 11.98 14.16 0.62
N GLY A 165 12.86 14.05 -0.36
CA GLY A 165 14.16 13.41 -0.23
C GLY A 165 14.15 11.89 -0.34
N ARG A 166 13.04 11.25 -0.76
CA ARG A 166 12.91 9.78 -0.92
C ARG A 166 13.10 9.35 -2.37
N ILE A 167 13.74 8.19 -2.57
CA ILE A 167 13.76 7.45 -3.84
C ILE A 167 13.52 5.98 -3.51
N TYR A 168 12.40 5.44 -3.97
CA TYR A 168 12.03 4.03 -3.77
C TYR A 168 12.59 3.13 -4.88
N ILE A 169 13.01 3.69 -6.03
CA ILE A 169 13.66 2.90 -7.09
C ILE A 169 14.95 2.29 -6.53
N PRO A 170 15.14 0.95 -6.65
CA PRO A 170 16.34 0.28 -6.16
C PRO A 170 17.63 0.87 -6.75
N GLN A 171 18.64 1.09 -5.90
CA GLN A 171 19.88 1.74 -6.33
C GLN A 171 20.68 0.89 -7.32
N ASP A 172 20.64 -0.44 -7.18
CA ASP A 172 21.27 -1.37 -8.12
C ASP A 172 20.60 -1.34 -9.50
N ASP A 173 19.25 -1.21 -9.56
CA ASP A 173 18.54 -1.04 -10.82
C ASP A 173 18.84 0.32 -11.45
N MET A 174 18.86 1.40 -10.66
CA MET A 174 19.30 2.72 -11.14
C MET A 174 20.71 2.65 -11.75
N LEU A 175 21.66 2.01 -11.06
CA LEU A 175 23.03 1.83 -11.55
C LEU A 175 23.07 0.99 -12.85
N ARG A 176 22.31 -0.12 -12.88
CA ARG A 176 22.21 -1.02 -14.05
C ARG A 176 21.77 -0.30 -15.30
N PHE A 177 20.81 0.62 -15.18
CA PHE A 177 20.27 1.38 -16.31
C PHE A 177 20.98 2.73 -16.53
N GLY A 178 21.94 3.10 -15.69
CA GLY A 178 22.68 4.35 -15.81
C GLY A 178 21.86 5.59 -15.42
N VAL A 179 20.88 5.44 -14.54
CA VAL A 179 20.04 6.54 -14.03
C VAL A 179 20.61 7.07 -12.72
N SER A 180 20.70 8.39 -12.57
CA SER A 180 21.20 9.05 -11.38
C SER A 180 20.09 9.80 -10.62
N ALA A 181 20.30 10.07 -9.33
CA ALA A 181 19.42 10.94 -8.56
C ALA A 181 19.30 12.36 -9.12
N ALA A 182 20.38 12.86 -9.75
CA ALA A 182 20.38 14.17 -10.44
C ALA A 182 19.44 14.17 -11.64
N GLN A 183 19.35 13.07 -12.39
CA GLN A 183 18.38 12.92 -13.49
C GLN A 183 16.94 12.93 -13.01
N ILE A 184 16.66 12.27 -11.86
CA ILE A 184 15.33 12.32 -11.22
C ILE A 184 15.01 13.77 -10.82
N ALA A 185 15.96 14.50 -10.25
CA ALA A 185 15.82 15.91 -9.90
C ALA A 185 15.44 16.79 -11.10
N GLN A 186 16.04 16.52 -12.26
CA GLN A 186 15.79 17.24 -13.50
C GLN A 186 14.42 16.91 -14.12
N GLY A 187 13.83 15.77 -13.73
CA GLY A 187 12.56 15.32 -14.30
C GLY A 187 12.64 15.01 -15.80
N ASN A 188 13.79 14.50 -16.28
CA ASN A 188 14.00 14.23 -17.70
C ASN A 188 13.68 12.77 -18.05
N PRO A 189 12.57 12.52 -18.77
CA PRO A 189 12.18 11.17 -19.19
C PRO A 189 12.91 10.73 -20.47
N ASP A 190 14.25 10.73 -20.46
CA ASP A 190 15.06 10.28 -21.58
C ASP A 190 14.98 8.76 -21.82
N LYS A 191 15.80 8.24 -22.72
CA LYS A 191 15.77 6.81 -23.09
C LYS A 191 16.15 5.91 -21.91
N VAL A 192 17.20 6.23 -21.16
CA VAL A 192 17.67 5.36 -20.06
C VAL A 192 16.67 5.33 -18.90
N TRP A 193 16.04 6.48 -18.60
CA TRP A 193 14.92 6.56 -17.68
C TRP A 193 13.75 5.67 -18.10
N ARG A 194 13.33 5.76 -19.35
CA ARG A 194 12.21 4.94 -19.87
C ARG A 194 12.51 3.46 -19.84
N ASP A 195 13.75 3.06 -20.10
CA ASP A 195 14.16 1.65 -20.04
C ASP A 195 14.13 1.13 -18.60
N LEU A 196 14.61 1.92 -17.62
CA LEU A 196 14.50 1.61 -16.19
C LEU A 196 13.03 1.50 -15.78
N MET A 197 12.21 2.52 -16.07
CA MET A 197 10.83 2.52 -15.61
C MET A 197 9.96 1.47 -16.31
N ARG A 198 10.28 1.09 -17.55
CA ARG A 198 9.65 -0.07 -18.16
C ARG A 198 9.94 -1.35 -17.39
N PHE A 199 11.19 -1.57 -17.01
CA PHE A 199 11.61 -2.72 -16.21
C PHE A 199 10.87 -2.76 -14.86
N GLU A 200 10.78 -1.64 -14.16
CA GLU A 200 10.09 -1.54 -12.87
C GLU A 200 8.57 -1.72 -12.98
N VAL A 201 7.96 -1.14 -14.00
CA VAL A 201 6.51 -1.27 -14.27
C VAL A 201 6.16 -2.71 -14.67
N ASP A 202 7.01 -3.37 -15.45
CA ASP A 202 6.80 -4.77 -15.84
C ASP A 202 6.93 -5.70 -14.63
N ARG A 203 7.92 -5.47 -13.73
CA ARG A 203 8.07 -6.19 -12.46
C ARG A 203 6.83 -6.04 -11.57
N ALA A 204 6.27 -4.84 -11.44
CA ALA A 204 5.04 -4.61 -10.69
C ALA A 204 3.83 -5.30 -11.34
N ALA A 205 3.76 -5.33 -12.67
CA ALA A 205 2.72 -6.03 -13.42
C ALA A 205 2.77 -7.55 -13.20
N ASP A 206 3.96 -8.14 -13.25
CA ASP A 206 4.16 -9.58 -13.02
C ASP A 206 3.74 -9.96 -11.58
N MET A 207 4.05 -9.11 -10.62
CA MET A 207 3.63 -9.29 -9.23
C MET A 207 2.11 -9.20 -9.08
N MET A 208 1.45 -8.23 -9.71
CA MET A 208 -0.02 -8.14 -9.75
C MET A 208 -0.64 -9.39 -10.36
N ASN A 209 -0.09 -9.86 -11.47
CA ASN A 209 -0.58 -11.05 -12.16
C ASN A 209 -0.43 -12.31 -11.30
N SER A 210 0.65 -12.44 -10.53
CA SER A 210 0.87 -13.59 -9.64
C SER A 210 -0.17 -13.68 -8.52
N GLY A 211 -0.74 -12.55 -8.09
CA GLY A 211 -1.80 -12.49 -7.08
C GLY A 211 -3.23 -12.52 -7.66
N ALA A 212 -3.39 -12.36 -8.98
CA ALA A 212 -4.68 -12.07 -9.60
C ALA A 212 -5.76 -13.15 -9.37
N ALA A 213 -5.36 -14.39 -9.12
CA ALA A 213 -6.28 -15.49 -8.79
C ALA A 213 -7.17 -15.18 -7.57
N LEU A 214 -6.71 -14.33 -6.64
CA LEU A 214 -7.46 -13.96 -5.45
C LEU A 214 -8.84 -13.36 -5.79
N GLY A 215 -8.94 -12.59 -6.87
CA GLY A 215 -10.19 -11.98 -7.31
C GLY A 215 -11.29 -12.98 -7.71
N THR A 216 -10.90 -14.22 -8.05
CA THR A 216 -11.84 -15.31 -8.39
C THR A 216 -12.05 -16.30 -7.24
N LEU A 217 -11.07 -16.42 -6.34
CA LEU A 217 -11.15 -17.31 -5.18
C LEU A 217 -12.02 -16.73 -4.07
N LEU A 218 -12.00 -15.42 -3.90
CA LEU A 218 -12.80 -14.77 -2.86
C LEU A 218 -14.29 -14.74 -3.23
N PRO A 219 -15.20 -15.02 -2.27
CA PRO A 219 -16.62 -15.10 -2.55
C PRO A 219 -17.31 -13.73 -2.71
N GLY A 220 -18.37 -13.70 -3.49
CA GLY A 220 -19.36 -12.63 -3.52
C GLY A 220 -18.77 -11.23 -3.74
N ARG A 221 -19.14 -10.29 -2.85
CA ARG A 221 -18.74 -8.88 -2.94
C ARG A 221 -17.24 -8.68 -2.74
N LEU A 222 -16.62 -9.48 -1.87
CA LEU A 222 -15.17 -9.40 -1.62
C LEU A 222 -14.38 -9.74 -2.90
N GLY A 223 -14.77 -10.81 -3.60
CA GLY A 223 -14.15 -11.15 -4.88
C GLY A 223 -14.33 -10.07 -5.94
N LEU A 224 -15.52 -9.43 -5.99
CA LEU A 224 -15.74 -8.30 -6.89
C LEU A 224 -14.83 -7.11 -6.52
N GLU A 225 -14.74 -6.75 -5.25
CA GLU A 225 -13.87 -5.68 -4.76
C GLU A 225 -12.41 -5.96 -5.11
N MET A 226 -11.93 -7.18 -4.90
CA MET A 226 -10.58 -7.57 -5.25
C MET A 226 -10.31 -7.48 -6.76
N ARG A 227 -11.26 -7.91 -7.60
CA ARG A 227 -11.14 -7.73 -9.07
C ARG A 227 -11.07 -6.27 -9.48
N MET A 228 -11.85 -5.40 -8.79
CA MET A 228 -11.80 -3.96 -9.04
C MET A 228 -10.45 -3.35 -8.65
N ILE A 229 -9.88 -3.76 -7.50
CA ILE A 229 -8.55 -3.34 -7.04
C ILE A 229 -7.48 -3.76 -8.07
N ILE A 230 -7.48 -5.03 -8.49
CA ILE A 230 -6.55 -5.56 -9.51
C ILE A 230 -6.72 -4.80 -10.83
N ALA A 231 -7.95 -4.56 -11.28
CA ALA A 231 -8.23 -3.80 -12.49
C ALA A 231 -7.73 -2.35 -12.39
N GLY A 232 -7.85 -1.72 -11.22
CA GLY A 232 -7.33 -0.38 -10.93
C GLY A 232 -5.82 -0.31 -11.04
N GLY A 233 -5.11 -1.21 -10.36
CA GLY A 233 -3.65 -1.32 -10.43
C GLY A 233 -3.16 -1.54 -11.88
N ASN A 234 -3.77 -2.49 -12.58
CA ASN A 234 -3.46 -2.76 -14.00
C ASN A 234 -3.75 -1.53 -14.89
N ARG A 235 -4.80 -0.75 -14.58
CA ARG A 235 -5.12 0.47 -15.33
C ARG A 235 -4.06 1.55 -15.12
N ILE A 236 -3.54 1.73 -13.92
CA ILE A 236 -2.43 2.65 -13.66
C ILE A 236 -1.16 2.19 -14.38
N LEU A 237 -0.81 0.90 -14.34
CA LEU A 237 0.33 0.36 -15.10
C LEU A 237 0.21 0.63 -16.60
N GLN A 238 -0.99 0.47 -17.17
CA GLN A 238 -1.25 0.84 -18.56
C GLN A 238 -1.05 2.34 -18.82
N LYS A 239 -1.51 3.18 -17.91
CA LYS A 239 -1.34 4.65 -18.04
C LYS A 239 0.11 5.08 -17.89
N LEU A 240 0.91 4.45 -17.01
CA LEU A 240 2.36 4.69 -16.92
C LEU A 240 3.06 4.41 -18.27
N ARG A 241 2.72 3.29 -18.90
CA ARG A 241 3.19 2.98 -20.27
C ARG A 241 2.67 3.99 -21.30
N GLY A 242 1.39 4.39 -21.19
CA GLY A 242 0.74 5.31 -22.12
C GLY A 242 1.32 6.73 -22.11
N VAL A 243 1.81 7.22 -20.95
CA VAL A 243 2.56 8.49 -20.87
C VAL A 243 4.04 8.32 -21.20
N ASN A 244 4.43 7.13 -21.72
CA ASN A 244 5.81 6.80 -22.04
C ASN A 244 6.77 7.00 -20.85
N PHE A 245 6.30 6.61 -19.66
CA PHE A 245 7.02 6.72 -18.38
C PHE A 245 7.43 8.15 -17.99
N ASP A 246 6.70 9.16 -18.48
CA ASP A 246 6.83 10.55 -18.06
C ASP A 246 5.88 10.84 -16.89
N MET A 247 6.20 10.31 -15.71
CA MET A 247 5.45 10.60 -14.49
C MET A 247 5.88 11.91 -13.81
N PHE A 248 6.90 12.57 -14.34
CA PHE A 248 7.36 13.85 -13.81
C PHE A 248 6.34 14.96 -14.06
N ASP A 249 5.80 15.03 -15.30
CA ASP A 249 4.84 16.06 -15.70
C ASP A 249 3.43 15.51 -15.91
N ARG A 250 3.30 14.20 -16.04
CA ARG A 250 2.03 13.51 -16.38
C ARG A 250 1.73 12.36 -15.41
N ARG A 251 1.64 12.69 -14.12
CA ARG A 251 1.29 11.69 -13.10
C ARG A 251 0.00 10.94 -13.50
N PRO A 252 0.03 9.62 -13.74
CA PRO A 252 -1.17 8.88 -14.07
C PRO A 252 -2.08 8.76 -12.85
N VAL A 253 -3.38 8.98 -13.06
CA VAL A 253 -4.42 8.78 -12.04
C VAL A 253 -5.64 8.12 -12.66
N LEU A 254 -6.47 7.45 -11.85
CA LEU A 254 -7.75 6.94 -12.30
C LEU A 254 -8.73 8.10 -12.50
N GLN A 255 -9.43 8.10 -13.63
CA GLN A 255 -10.45 9.07 -13.99
C GLN A 255 -11.83 8.39 -14.05
N MET A 256 -12.93 9.16 -14.08
CA MET A 256 -14.28 8.61 -14.08
C MET A 256 -14.52 7.55 -15.16
N HIS A 257 -14.01 7.73 -16.36
CA HIS A 257 -14.16 6.73 -17.44
C HIS A 257 -13.41 5.42 -17.15
N ASP A 258 -12.31 5.47 -16.36
CA ASP A 258 -11.58 4.26 -15.99
C ASP A 258 -12.45 3.35 -15.10
N TRP A 259 -13.27 3.91 -14.22
CA TRP A 259 -14.19 3.14 -13.37
C TRP A 259 -15.18 2.32 -14.18
N VAL A 260 -15.69 2.88 -15.28
CA VAL A 260 -16.60 2.16 -16.19
C VAL A 260 -15.88 0.97 -16.83
N ILE A 261 -14.65 1.19 -17.31
CA ILE A 261 -13.82 0.14 -17.91
C ILE A 261 -13.52 -0.97 -16.88
N MET A 262 -13.18 -0.58 -15.66
CA MET A 262 -12.87 -1.51 -14.57
C MET A 262 -14.12 -2.35 -14.21
N LEU A 263 -15.28 -1.74 -14.07
CA LEU A 263 -16.54 -2.43 -13.81
C LEU A 263 -16.87 -3.46 -14.89
N LEU A 264 -16.75 -3.08 -16.17
CA LEU A 264 -16.99 -3.99 -17.29
C LEU A 264 -16.03 -5.18 -17.30
N ARG A 265 -14.78 -4.98 -16.92
CA ARG A 265 -13.76 -6.06 -16.87
C ARG A 265 -13.85 -6.90 -15.60
N SER A 266 -14.44 -6.38 -14.53
CA SER A 266 -14.56 -7.07 -13.23
C SER A 266 -15.87 -7.86 -13.12
N ALA A 267 -16.85 -7.63 -13.99
CA ALA A 267 -18.08 -8.41 -14.04
C ALA A 267 -17.74 -9.86 -14.46
N PRO A 268 -18.28 -10.88 -13.77
CA PRO A 268 -18.20 -12.24 -14.25
C PRO A 268 -19.07 -12.35 -15.50
N PHE A 269 -18.46 -12.26 -16.68
CA PHE A 269 -19.14 -12.72 -17.90
C PHE A 269 -19.21 -14.24 -17.82
N SER A 270 -20.33 -14.73 -17.27
CA SER A 270 -20.76 -16.11 -17.50
C SER A 270 -21.23 -16.18 -18.95
N PHE A 271 -20.39 -16.72 -19.83
CA PHE A 271 -20.80 -17.31 -21.10
C PHE A 271 -20.69 -18.82 -21.00
#